data_d36bd71a2366163b0d36de1ae08c12c9
#
_entry.id   d36bd71a2366163b0d36de1ae08c12c9
#
_cell.length_a   1.000
_cell.length_b   1.000
_cell.length_c   1.000
_cell.angle_alpha   90.00
_cell.angle_beta   90.00
_cell.angle_gamma   90.00
#
_symmetry.space_group_name_H-M   'P 1'
#
loop_
_entity.id
_entity.type
_entity.pdbx_description
1 polymer ?
#
loop_
_entity_poly.entity_id
_entity_poly.type
_entity_poly.pdbx_seq_one_letter_code
_entity_poly.pdbx_strand_id
1 'polypeptide(L)'
;MAKNSTQSIEPNIADIANGWLKKYGLDYKLEQETLNTEIDTALNEYYSKSGGNGGNRPDAKLLLQDKNMNWYPILIEYKGYKGKLEKLDSNGQIENRNAKNEPIYKNINSYAVNGAVHYANALLHYTSYTDIISIGMTGYKDDNGEIITEIGVYYVSKDNFGIGQKVDEYSDFSFLKKENFNDFIDKVKRLQLSQDEIETLKEKREKEIESSLVKLNNDIYQNEKGLSESDRVYLVAASIIATLGIPGKVSPLEKSDLKSSTEEGNKDGDIIIRKITAFLNEKNLPTEKKNLIIRTLQNTLTTDNINKVENGESQLKRIFTKIVDDLGIYYKIGLSTDFTGKLFNEMYSWLGFTQDKLNDVVLTPSYVANLLVKLARIDKDSYVWDFATGSAGLLVSAMNEMLIDAKNKIKSPEQLAIKSAEIKANQLLGLEILPSIYMLAILNMILMGDGSSNILNKDSLKDFNGNYGFKNTDEKFPATAFVLNPPYSAPGNGMIFVEKALSMMDKGYAAIIIQNSAGSGKASEFNKRILKHSTLLASIRMPLDLFIGKSSVQTNIYVFRVGEAHQNDDIVKFIDFSNDGYARANRKKSTNNLKDVGNAKERYQEVVDLVRFGESKLNI
;
A
#
# COMPACT_ATOMS: atom_id res chain seq x y z
N MET A 1 -4.49 1.18 -56.26
CA MET A 1 -3.36 1.65 -55.44
C MET A 1 -2.97 0.50 -54.54
N ALA A 2 -1.84 -0.16 -54.80
CA ALA A 2 -1.32 -1.25 -53.98
C ALA A 2 -0.90 -0.68 -52.62
N LYS A 3 -1.45 -1.22 -51.51
CA LYS A 3 -0.94 -0.97 -50.18
C LYS A 3 0.48 -1.57 -50.12
N ASN A 4 1.51 -0.73 -50.19
CA ASN A 4 2.85 -1.13 -49.80
C ASN A 4 2.79 -1.53 -48.31
N SER A 5 2.71 -2.83 -48.03
CA SER A 5 3.00 -3.37 -46.72
C SER A 5 4.51 -3.18 -46.54
N THR A 6 4.89 -2.15 -45.77
CA THR A 6 6.28 -1.97 -45.36
C THR A 6 6.71 -3.23 -44.62
N GLN A 7 7.66 -3.96 -45.18
CA GLN A 7 8.21 -5.17 -44.58
C GLN A 7 8.96 -4.77 -43.30
N SER A 8 8.78 -5.53 -42.19
CA SER A 8 9.52 -5.30 -40.97
C SER A 8 11.02 -5.41 -41.18
N ILE A 9 11.78 -4.45 -40.65
CA ILE A 9 13.24 -4.49 -40.62
C ILE A 9 13.78 -4.78 -39.23
N GLU A 10 12.97 -5.38 -38.36
CA GLU A 10 13.32 -5.70 -36.95
C GLU A 10 14.64 -6.49 -36.85
N PRO A 11 14.97 -7.48 -37.69
CA PRO A 11 16.28 -8.13 -37.66
C PRO A 11 17.45 -7.17 -37.89
N ASN A 12 17.31 -6.18 -38.79
CA ASN A 12 18.36 -5.18 -39.01
C ASN A 12 18.55 -4.27 -37.80
N ILE A 13 17.44 -3.93 -37.11
CA ILE A 13 17.48 -3.13 -35.87
C ILE A 13 18.17 -3.92 -34.76
N ALA A 14 17.84 -5.21 -34.63
CA ALA A 14 18.49 -6.12 -33.68
C ALA A 14 20.01 -6.21 -33.93
N ASP A 15 20.43 -6.35 -35.19
CA ASP A 15 21.85 -6.40 -35.56
C ASP A 15 22.59 -5.11 -35.17
N ILE A 16 22.00 -3.96 -35.47
CA ILE A 16 22.58 -2.65 -35.10
C ILE A 16 22.73 -2.55 -33.57
N ALA A 17 21.65 -2.83 -32.82
CA ALA A 17 21.59 -2.75 -31.38
C ALA A 17 22.59 -3.70 -30.72
N ASN A 18 22.56 -4.98 -31.12
CA ASN A 18 23.49 -6.00 -30.61
C ASN A 18 24.93 -5.69 -30.98
N GLY A 19 25.16 -5.08 -32.17
CA GLY A 19 26.46 -4.56 -32.59
C GLY A 19 26.99 -3.49 -31.62
N TRP A 20 26.15 -2.59 -31.14
CA TRP A 20 26.53 -1.59 -30.11
C TRP A 20 26.80 -2.24 -28.77
N LEU A 21 25.96 -3.18 -28.30
CA LEU A 21 26.20 -3.89 -27.03
C LEU A 21 27.56 -4.59 -27.04
N LYS A 22 27.87 -5.29 -28.14
CA LYS A 22 29.17 -5.96 -28.34
C LYS A 22 30.33 -4.96 -28.43
N LYS A 23 30.18 -3.88 -29.22
CA LYS A 23 31.20 -2.83 -29.38
C LYS A 23 31.58 -2.18 -28.05
N TYR A 24 30.59 -2.03 -27.16
CA TYR A 24 30.80 -1.40 -25.85
C TYR A 24 31.20 -2.38 -24.74
N GLY A 25 31.43 -3.66 -25.09
CA GLY A 25 31.90 -4.68 -24.16
C GLY A 25 30.89 -5.03 -23.06
N LEU A 26 29.62 -4.90 -23.34
CA LEU A 26 28.53 -5.19 -22.41
C LEU A 26 28.24 -6.69 -22.37
N ASP A 27 28.11 -7.27 -21.18
CA ASP A 27 27.61 -8.64 -20.99
C ASP A 27 26.09 -8.63 -21.10
N TYR A 28 25.56 -9.11 -22.20
CA TYR A 28 24.13 -9.17 -22.48
C TYR A 28 23.70 -10.58 -22.86
N LYS A 29 22.45 -10.87 -22.62
CA LYS A 29 21.81 -12.13 -22.97
C LYS A 29 20.65 -11.86 -23.93
N LEU A 30 20.51 -12.69 -24.96
CA LEU A 30 19.40 -12.62 -25.91
C LEU A 30 18.21 -13.42 -25.40
N GLU A 31 17.07 -13.25 -26.03
CA GLU A 31 15.75 -13.81 -25.75
C GLU A 31 15.71 -15.05 -24.84
N GLN A 32 16.33 -16.16 -25.29
CA GLN A 32 16.25 -17.47 -24.64
C GLN A 32 17.42 -17.75 -23.68
N GLU A 33 18.45 -16.89 -23.71
CA GLU A 33 19.58 -17.05 -22.82
C GLU A 33 19.24 -16.61 -21.39
N THR A 34 19.71 -17.35 -20.41
CA THR A 34 19.51 -17.04 -19.00
C THR A 34 20.41 -15.89 -18.55
N LEU A 35 19.82 -14.82 -18.01
CA LEU A 35 20.57 -13.75 -17.35
C LEU A 35 20.86 -14.12 -15.89
N ASN A 36 19.81 -14.39 -15.12
CA ASN A 36 19.83 -15.07 -13.84
C ASN A 36 18.47 -15.70 -13.54
N THR A 37 18.43 -16.63 -12.60
CA THR A 37 17.20 -17.40 -12.28
C THR A 37 16.07 -16.50 -11.80
N GLU A 38 16.36 -15.47 -11.00
CA GLU A 38 15.36 -14.56 -10.43
C GLU A 38 14.64 -13.78 -11.54
N ILE A 39 15.39 -13.20 -12.49
CA ILE A 39 14.84 -12.42 -13.61
C ILE A 39 14.06 -13.33 -14.56
N ASP A 40 14.62 -14.48 -14.93
CA ASP A 40 13.98 -15.38 -15.88
C ASP A 40 12.69 -16.00 -15.30
N THR A 41 12.67 -16.32 -14.00
CA THR A 41 11.46 -16.76 -13.32
C THR A 41 10.39 -15.66 -13.33
N ALA A 42 10.75 -14.42 -13.00
CA ALA A 42 9.82 -13.28 -13.02
C ALA A 42 9.18 -13.05 -14.38
N LEU A 43 9.97 -13.13 -15.46
CA LEU A 43 9.49 -13.01 -16.82
C LEU A 43 8.54 -14.15 -17.23
N ASN A 44 8.73 -15.35 -16.69
CA ASN A 44 7.86 -16.50 -16.94
C ASN A 44 6.58 -16.49 -16.10
N GLU A 45 6.61 -15.96 -14.88
CA GLU A 45 5.44 -15.90 -14.00
C GLU A 45 4.47 -14.77 -14.35
N TYR A 46 4.96 -13.66 -14.90
CA TYR A 46 4.13 -12.53 -15.29
C TYR A 46 3.30 -12.86 -16.53
N TYR A 47 2.12 -12.25 -16.66
CA TYR A 47 1.27 -12.46 -17.83
C TYR A 47 2.00 -12.05 -19.14
N SER A 48 1.75 -12.81 -20.19
CA SER A 48 2.40 -12.60 -21.50
C SER A 48 2.00 -11.27 -22.13
N LYS A 49 2.91 -10.66 -22.90
CA LYS A 49 2.61 -9.47 -23.72
C LYS A 49 1.48 -9.69 -24.74
N SER A 50 1.15 -10.93 -25.04
CA SER A 50 0.07 -11.32 -25.98
C SER A 50 -1.17 -11.87 -25.29
N GLY A 51 -1.17 -11.94 -23.96
CA GLY A 51 -2.18 -12.61 -23.14
C GLY A 51 -1.81 -14.07 -22.82
N GLY A 52 -2.38 -14.60 -21.73
CA GLY A 52 -1.99 -15.89 -21.17
C GLY A 52 -0.80 -15.78 -20.21
N ASN A 53 -0.29 -16.92 -19.74
CA ASN A 53 0.78 -16.98 -18.74
C ASN A 53 2.14 -17.23 -19.40
N GLY A 54 3.16 -16.52 -18.94
CA GLY A 54 4.56 -16.73 -19.31
C GLY A 54 4.94 -16.33 -20.73
N GLY A 55 6.15 -16.68 -21.12
CA GLY A 55 6.66 -16.45 -22.46
C GLY A 55 7.14 -15.02 -22.72
N ASN A 56 7.34 -14.20 -21.67
CA ASN A 56 7.96 -12.90 -21.78
C ASN A 56 9.46 -13.04 -22.05
N ARG A 57 9.91 -12.56 -23.20
CA ARG A 57 11.30 -12.65 -23.63
C ARG A 57 11.72 -11.31 -24.22
N PRO A 58 12.44 -10.48 -23.46
CA PRO A 58 13.10 -9.30 -24.00
C PRO A 58 14.09 -9.69 -25.09
N ASP A 59 14.18 -8.90 -26.16
CA ASP A 59 15.12 -9.16 -27.25
C ASP A 59 16.57 -9.15 -26.78
N ALA A 60 16.90 -8.27 -25.81
CA ALA A 60 18.15 -8.32 -25.06
C ALA A 60 17.93 -7.94 -23.59
N LYS A 61 18.76 -8.49 -22.70
CA LYS A 61 18.71 -8.25 -21.26
C LYS A 61 20.12 -8.20 -20.67
N LEU A 62 20.35 -7.25 -19.76
CA LEU A 62 21.64 -7.02 -19.10
C LEU A 62 21.41 -6.79 -17.62
N LEU A 63 22.48 -6.95 -16.83
CA LEU A 63 22.49 -6.60 -15.41
C LEU A 63 23.76 -5.79 -15.13
N LEU A 64 23.61 -4.49 -14.89
CA LEU A 64 24.73 -3.58 -14.62
C LEU A 64 24.72 -3.12 -13.17
N GLN A 65 25.90 -2.76 -12.66
CA GLN A 65 26.09 -2.33 -11.29
C GLN A 65 26.66 -0.91 -11.24
N ASP A 66 26.11 -0.06 -10.37
CA ASP A 66 26.65 1.28 -10.12
C ASP A 66 27.84 1.27 -9.13
N LYS A 67 28.46 2.44 -8.93
CA LYS A 67 29.57 2.64 -7.97
C LYS A 67 29.21 2.33 -6.51
N ASN A 68 27.90 2.31 -6.19
CA ASN A 68 27.37 2.04 -4.85
C ASN A 68 26.94 0.57 -4.67
N MET A 69 27.32 -0.31 -5.60
CA MET A 69 26.99 -1.75 -5.62
C MET A 69 25.49 -2.05 -5.83
N ASN A 70 24.68 -1.10 -6.31
CA ASN A 70 23.29 -1.36 -6.68
C ASN A 70 23.22 -1.96 -8.07
N TRP A 71 22.33 -2.96 -8.23
CA TRP A 71 22.11 -3.66 -9.48
C TRP A 71 20.90 -3.10 -10.23
N TYR A 72 21.08 -2.90 -11.54
CA TYR A 72 20.08 -2.40 -12.45
C TYR A 72 19.86 -3.39 -13.60
N PRO A 73 18.73 -4.14 -13.60
CA PRO A 73 18.31 -4.87 -14.80
C PRO A 73 18.00 -3.89 -15.93
N ILE A 74 18.44 -4.23 -17.12
CA ILE A 74 18.17 -3.46 -18.35
C ILE A 74 17.49 -4.41 -19.34
N LEU A 75 16.30 -4.03 -19.77
CA LEU A 75 15.45 -4.83 -20.64
C LEU A 75 15.22 -4.08 -21.94
N ILE A 76 15.50 -4.71 -23.07
CA ILE A 76 15.48 -4.09 -24.39
C ILE A 76 14.50 -4.82 -25.30
N GLU A 77 13.66 -4.06 -26.00
CA GLU A 77 12.72 -4.58 -27.01
C GLU A 77 12.91 -3.84 -28.33
N TYR A 78 12.92 -4.59 -29.44
CA TYR A 78 13.10 -4.07 -30.78
C TYR A 78 11.80 -4.08 -31.58
N LYS A 79 11.65 -3.11 -32.49
CA LYS A 79 10.62 -3.09 -33.53
C LYS A 79 11.19 -2.58 -34.85
N GLY A 80 10.65 -3.06 -35.96
CA GLY A 80 11.14 -2.74 -37.29
C GLY A 80 10.18 -1.91 -38.14
N TYR A 81 9.51 -0.91 -37.51
CA TYR A 81 8.52 -0.08 -38.20
C TYR A 81 8.57 1.37 -37.74
N LYS A 82 8.33 2.30 -38.67
CA LYS A 82 8.18 3.73 -38.35
C LYS A 82 7.02 3.96 -37.36
N GLY A 83 7.25 4.79 -36.36
CA GLY A 83 6.22 5.17 -35.34
C GLY A 83 5.83 4.04 -34.41
N LYS A 84 6.73 3.06 -34.19
CA LYS A 84 6.54 1.94 -33.26
C LYS A 84 7.47 2.00 -32.06
N LEU A 85 7.99 3.18 -31.75
CA LEU A 85 8.81 3.37 -30.55
C LEU A 85 7.98 3.26 -29.28
N GLU A 86 6.98 4.12 -29.14
CA GLU A 86 6.18 4.22 -27.90
C GLU A 86 4.73 4.60 -28.19
N LYS A 87 3.83 4.18 -27.32
CA LYS A 87 2.43 4.59 -27.31
C LYS A 87 2.11 5.19 -25.94
N LEU A 88 1.77 6.47 -25.95
CA LEU A 88 1.47 7.25 -24.75
C LEU A 88 -0.04 7.53 -24.63
N ASP A 89 -0.52 7.67 -23.41
CA ASP A 89 -1.86 8.14 -23.10
C ASP A 89 -1.95 9.70 -23.21
N SER A 90 -3.11 10.25 -22.90
CA SER A 90 -3.35 11.71 -22.94
C SER A 90 -2.49 12.52 -21.96
N ASN A 91 -1.89 11.86 -20.98
CA ASN A 91 -1.03 12.48 -19.96
C ASN A 91 0.47 12.27 -20.26
N GLY A 92 0.80 11.72 -21.43
CA GLY A 92 2.18 11.44 -21.81
C GLY A 92 2.80 10.22 -21.12
N GLN A 93 1.99 9.33 -20.54
CA GLN A 93 2.45 8.11 -19.88
C GLN A 93 2.32 6.90 -20.78
N ILE A 94 3.16 5.88 -20.55
CA ILE A 94 3.11 4.61 -21.31
C ILE A 94 1.74 3.96 -21.16
N GLU A 95 1.00 3.82 -22.28
CA GLU A 95 -0.37 3.29 -22.33
C GLU A 95 -0.39 1.75 -22.43
N ASN A 96 -0.06 1.07 -21.33
CA ASN A 96 -0.10 -0.40 -21.26
C ASN A 96 -1.40 -0.95 -20.67
N ARG A 97 -2.23 -0.09 -20.04
CA ARG A 97 -3.50 -0.47 -19.42
C ARG A 97 -4.61 0.52 -19.76
N ASN A 98 -5.83 0.01 -19.86
CA ASN A 98 -7.02 0.83 -20.10
C ASN A 98 -7.57 1.43 -18.78
N ALA A 99 -8.63 2.23 -18.88
CA ALA A 99 -9.28 2.84 -17.71
C ALA A 99 -9.89 1.84 -16.70
N LYS A 100 -10.03 0.56 -17.09
CA LYS A 100 -10.48 -0.55 -16.23
C LYS A 100 -9.30 -1.35 -15.66
N ASN A 101 -8.09 -0.85 -15.82
CA ASN A 101 -6.84 -1.52 -15.44
C ASN A 101 -6.58 -2.87 -16.16
N GLU A 102 -7.18 -3.09 -17.31
CA GLU A 102 -6.95 -4.28 -18.12
C GLU A 102 -5.77 -4.03 -19.08
N PRO A 103 -4.91 -5.03 -19.32
CA PRO A 103 -3.78 -4.89 -20.24
C PRO A 103 -4.24 -4.57 -21.68
N ILE A 104 -3.60 -3.61 -22.32
CA ILE A 104 -3.78 -3.33 -23.74
C ILE A 104 -2.71 -4.08 -24.52
N TYR A 105 -2.92 -5.38 -24.70
CA TYR A 105 -1.97 -6.27 -25.38
C TYR A 105 -1.49 -5.75 -26.74
N LYS A 106 -2.37 -5.08 -27.48
CA LYS A 106 -2.01 -4.46 -28.75
C LYS A 106 -0.89 -3.43 -28.61
N ASN A 107 -0.95 -2.59 -27.59
CA ASN A 107 0.09 -1.58 -27.35
C ASN A 107 1.39 -2.24 -26.88
N ILE A 108 1.29 -3.15 -25.91
CA ILE A 108 2.42 -3.88 -25.34
C ILE A 108 3.21 -4.62 -26.43
N ASN A 109 2.51 -5.25 -27.37
CA ASN A 109 3.13 -6.00 -28.46
C ASN A 109 3.68 -5.12 -29.59
N SER A 110 2.98 -4.03 -29.91
CA SER A 110 3.25 -3.28 -31.14
C SER A 110 4.29 -2.18 -30.97
N TYR A 111 4.61 -1.78 -29.74
CA TYR A 111 5.53 -0.66 -29.47
C TYR A 111 6.70 -1.13 -28.60
N ALA A 112 7.90 -0.73 -28.98
CA ALA A 112 9.15 -1.20 -28.35
C ALA A 112 9.22 -0.82 -26.88
N VAL A 113 9.02 0.45 -26.54
CA VAL A 113 9.04 0.92 -25.14
C VAL A 113 7.93 0.28 -24.29
N ASN A 114 6.71 0.15 -24.86
CA ASN A 114 5.59 -0.48 -24.15
C ASN A 114 5.88 -1.94 -23.77
N GLY A 115 6.54 -2.68 -24.67
CA GLY A 115 7.02 -4.04 -24.39
C GLY A 115 8.11 -4.06 -23.32
N ALA A 116 9.12 -3.20 -23.41
CA ALA A 116 10.21 -3.12 -22.42
C ALA A 116 9.70 -2.74 -21.03
N VAL A 117 8.76 -1.78 -20.92
CA VAL A 117 8.13 -1.39 -19.64
C VAL A 117 7.25 -2.51 -19.08
N HIS A 118 6.59 -3.30 -19.94
CA HIS A 118 5.86 -4.49 -19.51
C HIS A 118 6.77 -5.51 -18.82
N TYR A 119 7.95 -5.78 -19.37
CA TYR A 119 8.93 -6.65 -18.75
C TYR A 119 9.51 -6.08 -17.45
N ALA A 120 9.74 -4.76 -17.39
CA ALA A 120 10.19 -4.13 -16.15
C ALA A 120 9.15 -4.29 -15.02
N ASN A 121 7.86 -4.17 -15.33
CA ASN A 121 6.81 -4.44 -14.36
C ASN A 121 6.81 -5.91 -13.89
N ALA A 122 7.15 -6.87 -14.76
CA ALA A 122 7.33 -8.26 -14.35
C ALA A 122 8.43 -8.40 -13.29
N LEU A 123 9.56 -7.73 -13.47
CA LEU A 123 10.66 -7.75 -12.51
C LEU A 123 10.30 -7.07 -11.21
N LEU A 124 9.67 -5.89 -11.23
CA LEU A 124 9.18 -5.21 -10.02
C LEU A 124 8.20 -6.09 -9.24
N HIS A 125 7.45 -6.92 -9.93
CA HIS A 125 6.42 -7.76 -9.35
C HIS A 125 6.99 -9.03 -8.69
N TYR A 126 8.00 -9.66 -9.30
CA TYR A 126 8.46 -10.99 -8.91
C TYR A 126 9.93 -11.05 -8.47
N THR A 127 10.64 -9.94 -8.41
CA THR A 127 12.04 -9.91 -7.98
C THR A 127 12.29 -8.93 -6.83
N SER A 128 13.51 -9.00 -6.28
CA SER A 128 14.01 -8.03 -5.30
C SER A 128 14.46 -6.70 -5.91
N TYR A 129 14.58 -6.61 -7.24
CA TYR A 129 15.00 -5.38 -7.91
C TYR A 129 13.97 -4.27 -7.77
N THR A 130 14.45 -3.07 -7.45
CA THR A 130 13.64 -1.87 -7.21
C THR A 130 13.70 -0.86 -8.34
N ASP A 131 14.75 -0.95 -9.16
CA ASP A 131 15.13 0.04 -10.17
C ASP A 131 15.49 -0.67 -11.47
N ILE A 132 14.77 -0.40 -12.54
CA ILE A 132 14.90 -1.10 -13.82
C ILE A 132 14.96 -0.09 -14.96
N ILE A 133 15.83 -0.32 -15.92
CA ILE A 133 15.94 0.47 -17.15
C ILE A 133 15.27 -0.28 -18.29
N SER A 134 14.28 0.34 -18.90
CA SER A 134 13.55 -0.16 -20.06
C SER A 134 13.98 0.59 -21.30
N ILE A 135 14.43 -0.12 -22.32
CA ILE A 135 14.87 0.47 -23.57
C ILE A 135 14.03 -0.10 -24.71
N GLY A 136 13.35 0.80 -25.42
CA GLY A 136 12.72 0.47 -26.70
C GLY A 136 13.56 1.01 -27.84
N MET A 137 13.77 0.21 -28.88
CA MET A 137 14.39 0.67 -30.12
C MET A 137 13.54 0.28 -31.30
N THR A 138 13.28 1.24 -32.18
CA THR A 138 12.62 0.97 -33.45
C THR A 138 13.41 1.55 -34.61
N GLY A 139 13.07 1.15 -35.83
CA GLY A 139 13.66 1.77 -37.02
C GLY A 139 12.90 1.43 -38.27
N TYR A 140 13.23 2.17 -39.33
CA TYR A 140 12.63 2.06 -40.65
C TYR A 140 13.64 2.50 -41.72
N LYS A 141 13.40 2.12 -42.97
CA LYS A 141 14.14 2.68 -44.09
C LYS A 141 13.51 3.98 -44.53
N ASP A 142 14.34 5.01 -44.70
CA ASP A 142 13.91 6.27 -45.31
C ASP A 142 13.70 6.13 -46.83
N ASP A 143 13.36 7.24 -47.48
CA ASP A 143 13.13 7.26 -48.95
C ASP A 143 14.40 6.98 -49.77
N ASN A 144 15.59 7.11 -49.16
CA ASN A 144 16.88 6.80 -49.76
C ASN A 144 17.34 5.37 -49.49
N GLY A 145 16.56 4.61 -48.67
CA GLY A 145 16.88 3.24 -48.27
C GLY A 145 17.84 3.16 -47.06
N GLU A 146 18.19 4.29 -46.45
CA GLU A 146 19.00 4.34 -45.23
C GLU A 146 18.17 3.96 -44.00
N ILE A 147 18.79 3.27 -43.05
CA ILE A 147 18.12 2.83 -41.83
C ILE A 147 18.17 3.97 -40.83
N ILE A 148 17.00 4.48 -40.49
CA ILE A 148 16.79 5.45 -39.38
C ILE A 148 16.41 4.68 -38.13
N THR A 149 17.05 4.96 -36.99
CA THR A 149 16.77 4.35 -35.71
C THR A 149 16.27 5.38 -34.69
N GLU A 150 15.35 4.95 -33.84
CA GLU A 150 14.80 5.73 -32.73
C GLU A 150 14.93 4.92 -31.45
N ILE A 151 15.41 5.54 -30.35
CA ILE A 151 15.65 4.90 -29.06
C ILE A 151 14.87 5.65 -27.99
N GLY A 152 14.07 4.93 -27.21
CA GLY A 152 13.42 5.43 -26.01
C GLY A 152 13.98 4.73 -24.78
N VAL A 153 14.50 5.52 -23.84
CA VAL A 153 15.04 5.02 -22.57
C VAL A 153 14.15 5.48 -21.44
N TYR A 154 13.67 4.52 -20.67
CA TYR A 154 12.71 4.72 -19.60
C TYR A 154 13.21 4.13 -18.29
N TYR A 155 13.01 4.86 -17.21
CA TYR A 155 13.24 4.40 -15.85
C TYR A 155 11.93 3.91 -15.24
N VAL A 156 11.95 2.71 -14.69
CA VAL A 156 10.81 2.05 -14.06
C VAL A 156 11.24 1.60 -12.65
N SER A 157 10.57 2.11 -11.63
CA SER A 157 10.95 1.80 -10.24
C SER A 157 9.73 1.60 -9.34
N LYS A 158 10.01 1.09 -8.13
CA LYS A 158 8.99 1.06 -7.07
C LYS A 158 8.55 2.46 -6.67
N ASP A 159 9.47 3.42 -6.64
CA ASP A 159 9.20 4.81 -6.22
C ASP A 159 8.34 5.57 -7.23
N ASN A 160 8.40 5.22 -8.52
CA ASN A 160 7.50 5.77 -9.55
C ASN A 160 6.30 4.85 -9.85
N PHE A 161 5.96 3.95 -8.95
CA PHE A 161 4.82 3.03 -9.03
C PHE A 161 4.80 2.15 -10.29
N GLY A 162 5.97 1.79 -10.82
CA GLY A 162 6.08 0.97 -12.03
C GLY A 162 5.72 1.69 -13.33
N ILE A 163 5.60 3.02 -13.29
CA ILE A 163 5.36 3.84 -14.47
C ILE A 163 6.71 4.14 -15.13
N GLY A 164 6.75 3.99 -16.45
CA GLY A 164 7.92 4.37 -17.22
C GLY A 164 8.09 5.89 -17.26
N GLN A 165 9.18 6.41 -16.71
CA GLN A 165 9.60 7.80 -16.85
C GLN A 165 10.67 7.91 -17.94
N LYS A 166 10.43 8.75 -18.96
CA LYS A 166 11.41 9.00 -20.03
C LYS A 166 12.65 9.65 -19.41
N VAL A 167 13.83 9.05 -19.67
CA VAL A 167 15.11 9.56 -19.16
C VAL A 167 15.64 10.65 -20.05
N ASP A 168 15.85 10.31 -21.34
CA ASP A 168 16.33 11.23 -22.38
C ASP A 168 16.27 10.55 -23.75
N GLU A 169 16.71 11.28 -24.78
CA GLU A 169 16.91 10.75 -26.13
C GLU A 169 18.37 10.36 -26.33
N TYR A 170 18.58 9.18 -26.89
CA TYR A 170 19.90 8.61 -27.14
C TYR A 170 20.02 8.17 -28.60
N SER A 171 21.21 8.30 -29.17
CA SER A 171 21.51 7.87 -30.54
C SER A 171 22.09 6.45 -30.60
N ASP A 172 22.63 5.96 -29.48
CA ASP A 172 23.18 4.61 -29.32
C ASP A 172 23.17 4.20 -27.83
N PHE A 173 23.76 3.04 -27.52
CA PHE A 173 23.84 2.51 -26.14
C PHE A 173 25.13 2.89 -25.39
N SER A 174 25.84 3.93 -25.81
CA SER A 174 27.09 4.36 -25.17
C SER A 174 26.95 4.79 -23.71
N PHE A 175 25.76 5.19 -23.28
CA PHE A 175 25.44 5.52 -21.90
C PHE A 175 25.50 4.32 -20.94
N LEU A 176 25.41 3.08 -21.47
CA LEU A 176 25.54 1.84 -20.71
C LEU A 176 27.00 1.40 -20.48
N LYS A 177 27.98 2.03 -21.14
CA LYS A 177 29.39 1.72 -20.91
C LYS A 177 29.76 1.93 -19.46
N LYS A 178 30.66 1.09 -18.94
CA LYS A 178 31.13 1.15 -17.55
C LYS A 178 31.55 2.55 -17.10
N GLU A 179 32.22 3.30 -17.97
CA GLU A 179 32.68 4.68 -17.73
C GLU A 179 31.53 5.69 -17.66
N ASN A 180 30.44 5.50 -18.39
CA ASN A 180 29.31 6.43 -18.49
C ASN A 180 28.13 6.04 -17.60
N PHE A 181 28.06 4.78 -17.17
CA PHE A 181 26.89 4.22 -16.50
C PHE A 181 26.56 4.93 -15.17
N ASN A 182 27.59 5.32 -14.42
CA ASN A 182 27.38 6.05 -13.17
C ASN A 182 26.74 7.42 -13.40
N ASP A 183 27.20 8.17 -14.41
CA ASP A 183 26.65 9.47 -14.76
C ASP A 183 25.20 9.33 -15.28
N PHE A 184 24.94 8.27 -16.05
CA PHE A 184 23.60 7.93 -16.48
C PHE A 184 22.68 7.63 -15.29
N ILE A 185 23.12 6.81 -14.32
CA ILE A 185 22.34 6.50 -13.12
C ILE A 185 22.14 7.74 -12.23
N ASP A 186 23.16 8.58 -12.09
CA ASP A 186 23.04 9.85 -11.36
C ASP A 186 21.99 10.77 -12.04
N LYS A 187 21.86 10.75 -13.37
CA LYS A 187 20.79 11.44 -14.12
C LYS A 187 19.44 10.82 -13.86
N VAL A 188 19.32 9.48 -13.95
CA VAL A 188 18.09 8.73 -13.66
C VAL A 188 17.56 9.04 -12.26
N LYS A 189 18.45 9.05 -11.24
CA LYS A 189 18.07 9.35 -9.84
C LYS A 189 17.61 10.80 -9.61
N ARG A 190 17.93 11.72 -10.52
CA ARG A 190 17.45 13.11 -10.48
C ARG A 190 16.08 13.28 -11.12
N LEU A 191 15.53 12.26 -11.79
CA LEU A 191 14.18 12.26 -12.29
C LEU A 191 13.21 12.19 -11.10
N GLN A 192 12.97 13.34 -10.48
CA GLN A 192 11.95 13.48 -9.46
C GLN A 192 10.65 13.89 -10.13
N LEU A 193 9.61 13.10 -9.88
CA LEU A 193 8.25 13.53 -10.19
C LEU A 193 7.94 14.78 -9.37
N SER A 194 7.31 15.76 -10.00
CA SER A 194 6.75 16.90 -9.28
C SER A 194 5.68 16.42 -8.30
N GLN A 195 5.37 17.21 -7.30
CA GLN A 195 4.35 16.86 -6.31
C GLN A 195 2.99 16.62 -6.97
N ASP A 196 2.64 17.40 -7.99
CA ASP A 196 1.40 17.28 -8.75
C ASP A 196 1.36 16.00 -9.60
N GLU A 197 2.49 15.61 -10.20
CA GLU A 197 2.60 14.33 -10.92
C GLU A 197 2.44 13.15 -9.97
N ILE A 198 3.07 13.20 -8.79
CA ILE A 198 2.92 12.16 -7.76
C ILE A 198 1.45 12.05 -7.32
N GLU A 199 0.77 13.16 -7.08
CA GLU A 199 -0.65 13.18 -6.71
C GLU A 199 -1.54 12.60 -7.81
N THR A 200 -1.33 13.01 -9.06
CA THR A 200 -2.05 12.49 -10.23
C THR A 200 -1.85 10.97 -10.39
N LEU A 201 -0.63 10.49 -10.19
CA LEU A 201 -0.30 9.07 -10.24
C LEU A 201 -0.93 8.29 -9.10
N LYS A 202 -0.94 8.84 -7.89
CA LYS A 202 -1.62 8.25 -6.73
C LYS A 202 -3.10 8.12 -7.01
N GLU A 203 -3.78 9.17 -7.44
CA GLU A 203 -5.21 9.12 -7.78
C GLU A 203 -5.53 8.08 -8.85
N LYS A 204 -4.71 7.97 -9.89
CA LYS A 204 -4.87 6.97 -10.93
C LYS A 204 -4.76 5.55 -10.36
N ARG A 205 -3.71 5.29 -9.57
CA ARG A 205 -3.47 3.99 -8.92
C ARG A 205 -4.57 3.63 -7.93
N GLU A 206 -5.07 4.59 -7.20
CA GLU A 206 -6.17 4.39 -6.28
C GLU A 206 -7.45 3.91 -6.98
N LYS A 207 -7.80 4.51 -8.12
CA LYS A 207 -8.94 4.08 -8.93
C LYS A 207 -8.74 2.68 -9.52
N GLU A 208 -7.52 2.38 -9.95
CA GLU A 208 -7.16 1.06 -10.46
C GLU A 208 -7.30 -0.02 -9.38
N ILE A 209 -6.81 0.25 -8.15
CA ILE A 209 -6.91 -0.66 -7.00
C ILE A 209 -8.37 -0.92 -6.65
N GLU A 210 -9.18 0.13 -6.53
CA GLU A 210 -10.61 0.01 -6.23
C GLU A 210 -11.34 -0.84 -7.28
N SER A 211 -11.07 -0.56 -8.56
CA SER A 211 -11.64 -1.35 -9.67
C SER A 211 -11.24 -2.82 -9.61
N SER A 212 -9.95 -3.10 -9.34
CA SER A 212 -9.43 -4.47 -9.22
C SER A 212 -10.04 -5.22 -8.02
N LEU A 213 -10.17 -4.55 -6.88
CA LEU A 213 -10.78 -5.15 -5.69
C LEU A 213 -12.26 -5.47 -5.87
N VAL A 214 -13.03 -4.55 -6.47
CA VAL A 214 -14.46 -4.78 -6.77
C VAL A 214 -14.61 -5.93 -7.75
N LYS A 215 -13.77 -5.98 -8.81
CA LYS A 215 -13.76 -7.08 -9.78
C LYS A 215 -13.44 -8.41 -9.12
N LEU A 216 -12.40 -8.45 -8.30
CA LEU A 216 -11.95 -9.65 -7.58
C LEU A 216 -13.04 -10.18 -6.65
N ASN A 217 -13.68 -9.30 -5.84
CA ASN A 217 -14.75 -9.69 -4.95
C ASN A 217 -15.95 -10.29 -5.71
N ASN A 218 -16.37 -9.61 -6.79
CA ASN A 218 -17.47 -10.10 -7.61
C ASN A 218 -17.14 -11.44 -8.27
N ASP A 219 -15.91 -11.61 -8.75
CA ASP A 219 -15.47 -12.84 -9.40
C ASP A 219 -15.42 -14.02 -8.39
N ILE A 220 -14.85 -13.80 -7.21
CA ILE A 220 -14.85 -14.81 -6.14
C ILE A 220 -16.29 -15.14 -5.70
N TYR A 221 -17.14 -14.13 -5.53
CA TYR A 221 -18.54 -14.33 -5.11
C TYR A 221 -19.36 -15.13 -6.13
N GLN A 222 -19.18 -14.86 -7.42
CA GLN A 222 -19.97 -15.49 -8.49
C GLN A 222 -19.46 -16.87 -8.87
N ASN A 223 -18.13 -17.06 -8.88
CA ASN A 223 -17.50 -18.24 -9.47
C ASN A 223 -17.00 -19.25 -8.45
N GLU A 224 -16.83 -18.85 -7.17
CA GLU A 224 -16.29 -19.72 -6.13
C GLU A 224 -17.35 -19.98 -5.04
N LYS A 225 -17.73 -21.25 -4.88
CA LYS A 225 -18.84 -21.65 -3.98
C LYS A 225 -18.36 -21.95 -2.57
N GLY A 226 -19.25 -21.77 -1.59
CA GLY A 226 -19.06 -22.23 -0.21
C GLY A 226 -18.12 -21.38 0.63
N LEU A 227 -17.86 -20.13 0.21
CA LEU A 227 -17.04 -19.18 0.94
C LEU A 227 -17.91 -18.16 1.67
N SER A 228 -17.72 -18.06 2.98
CA SER A 228 -18.29 -16.97 3.76
C SER A 228 -17.60 -15.63 3.42
N GLU A 229 -18.18 -14.55 3.87
CA GLU A 229 -17.63 -13.21 3.72
C GLU A 229 -16.26 -13.09 4.40
N SER A 230 -16.11 -13.66 5.60
CA SER A 230 -14.84 -13.71 6.33
C SER A 230 -13.79 -14.55 5.60
N ASP A 231 -14.17 -15.68 4.99
CA ASP A 231 -13.24 -16.52 4.25
C ASP A 231 -12.58 -15.76 3.09
N ARG A 232 -13.34 -14.98 2.36
CA ARG A 232 -12.81 -14.14 1.26
C ARG A 232 -11.73 -13.17 1.74
N VAL A 233 -11.98 -12.53 2.89
CA VAL A 233 -10.99 -11.64 3.52
C VAL A 233 -9.74 -12.40 3.94
N TYR A 234 -9.89 -13.56 4.57
CA TYR A 234 -8.75 -14.38 5.02
C TYR A 234 -7.95 -14.93 3.84
N LEU A 235 -8.58 -15.29 2.74
CA LEU A 235 -7.91 -15.75 1.52
C LEU A 235 -7.06 -14.65 0.88
N VAL A 236 -7.57 -13.43 0.79
CA VAL A 236 -6.79 -12.28 0.31
C VAL A 236 -5.64 -12.00 1.24
N ALA A 237 -5.87 -11.96 2.56
CA ALA A 237 -4.84 -11.72 3.56
C ALA A 237 -3.72 -12.77 3.49
N ALA A 238 -4.09 -14.04 3.45
CA ALA A 238 -3.15 -15.16 3.38
C ALA A 238 -2.33 -15.14 2.09
N SER A 239 -2.98 -14.89 0.95
CA SER A 239 -2.32 -14.82 -0.35
C SER A 239 -1.29 -13.69 -0.39
N ILE A 240 -1.65 -12.51 0.10
CA ILE A 240 -0.72 -11.38 0.18
C ILE A 240 0.47 -11.73 1.07
N ILE A 241 0.26 -12.20 2.31
CA ILE A 241 1.35 -12.53 3.24
C ILE A 241 2.28 -13.60 2.64
N ALA A 242 1.72 -14.65 2.04
CA ALA A 242 2.50 -15.74 1.44
C ALA A 242 3.40 -15.27 0.29
N THR A 243 2.98 -14.24 -0.43
CA THR A 243 3.69 -13.71 -1.61
C THR A 243 4.66 -12.56 -1.30
N LEU A 244 4.72 -12.06 -0.05
CA LEU A 244 5.64 -10.97 0.30
C LEU A 244 7.10 -11.42 0.32
N GLY A 245 7.38 -12.59 0.89
CA GLY A 245 8.75 -13.06 1.08
C GLY A 245 9.59 -12.17 2.00
N ILE A 246 10.82 -12.60 2.25
CA ILE A 246 11.86 -11.82 2.95
C ILE A 246 13.17 -12.07 2.21
N PRO A 247 13.79 -11.05 1.62
CA PRO A 247 15.00 -11.21 0.83
C PRO A 247 16.08 -12.02 1.56
N GLY A 248 16.65 -13.02 0.89
CA GLY A 248 17.68 -13.90 1.44
C GLY A 248 17.25 -14.89 2.54
N LYS A 249 15.97 -14.88 2.97
CA LYS A 249 15.46 -15.73 4.06
C LYS A 249 14.23 -16.55 3.68
N VAL A 250 13.22 -15.90 3.12
CA VAL A 250 11.96 -16.56 2.76
C VAL A 250 11.57 -16.15 1.34
N SER A 251 11.62 -17.11 0.41
CA SER A 251 11.16 -16.84 -0.97
C SER A 251 9.65 -16.54 -0.99
N PRO A 252 9.17 -15.62 -1.82
CA PRO A 252 7.74 -15.47 -2.09
C PRO A 252 7.11 -16.80 -2.52
N LEU A 253 5.83 -16.99 -2.20
CA LEU A 253 5.07 -18.10 -2.78
C LEU A 253 4.66 -17.75 -4.20
N GLU A 254 4.89 -18.68 -5.13
CA GLU A 254 4.56 -18.51 -6.54
C GLU A 254 3.34 -19.35 -6.93
N LYS A 255 2.65 -18.96 -8.01
CA LYS A 255 1.48 -19.73 -8.51
C LYS A 255 1.86 -21.17 -8.86
N SER A 256 3.08 -21.36 -9.36
CA SER A 256 3.63 -22.67 -9.72
C SER A 256 3.95 -23.56 -8.53
N ASP A 257 4.07 -23.03 -7.31
CA ASP A 257 4.28 -23.82 -6.09
C ASP A 257 3.01 -24.58 -5.68
N LEU A 258 1.84 -24.09 -6.05
CA LEU A 258 0.56 -24.73 -5.79
C LEU A 258 0.27 -25.81 -6.84
N LYS A 259 0.34 -27.06 -6.44
CA LYS A 259 0.24 -28.24 -7.33
C LYS A 259 -1.14 -28.88 -7.37
N SER A 260 -2.10 -28.34 -6.61
CA SER A 260 -3.44 -28.93 -6.45
C SER A 260 -3.38 -30.41 -6.00
N SER A 261 -2.45 -30.71 -5.08
CA SER A 261 -2.29 -32.05 -4.52
C SER A 261 -3.48 -32.40 -3.63
N THR A 262 -3.89 -33.68 -3.69
CA THR A 262 -4.89 -34.24 -2.79
C THR A 262 -4.26 -34.97 -1.60
N GLU A 263 -2.93 -35.04 -1.57
CA GLU A 263 -2.16 -35.72 -0.52
C GLU A 263 -2.19 -34.89 0.77
N GLU A 264 -2.43 -35.55 1.90
CA GLU A 264 -2.45 -34.92 3.22
C GLU A 264 -1.11 -34.26 3.55
N GLY A 265 -1.14 -33.02 4.06
CA GLY A 265 0.05 -32.21 4.33
C GLY A 265 0.69 -31.57 3.09
N ASN A 266 0.22 -31.89 1.88
CA ASN A 266 0.69 -31.31 0.61
C ASN A 266 -0.43 -30.64 -0.20
N LYS A 267 -1.61 -30.48 0.39
CA LYS A 267 -2.68 -29.67 -0.19
C LYS A 267 -2.23 -28.21 -0.34
N ASP A 268 -2.80 -27.49 -1.27
CA ASP A 268 -2.41 -26.08 -1.53
C ASP A 268 -2.54 -25.20 -0.27
N GLY A 269 -3.56 -25.47 0.58
CA GLY A 269 -3.71 -24.80 1.88
C GLY A 269 -2.55 -25.04 2.84
N ASP A 270 -2.03 -26.28 2.88
CA ASP A 270 -0.87 -26.62 3.71
C ASP A 270 0.39 -25.88 3.25
N ILE A 271 0.55 -25.75 1.93
CA ILE A 271 1.69 -25.04 1.32
C ILE A 271 1.64 -23.55 1.69
N ILE A 272 0.48 -22.90 1.54
CA ILE A 272 0.28 -21.49 1.89
C ILE A 272 0.56 -21.27 3.39
N ILE A 273 0.02 -22.12 4.27
CA ILE A 273 0.23 -22.01 5.72
C ILE A 273 1.71 -22.19 6.10
N ARG A 274 2.41 -23.15 5.49
CA ARG A 274 3.87 -23.31 5.71
C ARG A 274 4.65 -22.05 5.31
N LYS A 275 4.30 -21.45 4.17
CA LYS A 275 4.95 -20.23 3.70
C LYS A 275 4.69 -19.05 4.64
N ILE A 276 3.44 -18.86 5.06
CA ILE A 276 3.06 -17.84 6.05
C ILE A 276 3.80 -18.06 7.37
N THR A 277 3.87 -19.29 7.83
CA THR A 277 4.58 -19.64 9.08
C THR A 277 6.05 -19.28 8.99
N ALA A 278 6.72 -19.61 7.89
CA ALA A 278 8.11 -19.22 7.65
C ALA A 278 8.28 -17.69 7.65
N PHE A 279 7.41 -16.96 6.97
CA PHE A 279 7.43 -15.50 6.95
C PHE A 279 7.27 -14.89 8.34
N LEU A 280 6.27 -15.36 9.12
CA LEU A 280 5.99 -14.85 10.46
C LEU A 280 7.10 -15.19 11.47
N ASN A 281 7.80 -16.32 11.30
CA ASN A 281 8.95 -16.68 12.12
C ASN A 281 10.08 -15.65 11.98
N GLU A 282 10.38 -15.21 10.77
CA GLU A 282 11.43 -14.23 10.50
C GLU A 282 11.05 -12.80 10.92
N LYS A 283 9.77 -12.51 11.16
CA LYS A 283 9.30 -11.20 11.63
C LYS A 283 9.40 -10.99 13.15
N ASN A 284 9.96 -11.94 13.90
CA ASN A 284 10.11 -11.89 15.36
C ASN A 284 8.81 -11.58 16.12
N LEU A 285 7.68 -12.06 15.60
CA LEU A 285 6.39 -11.92 16.26
C LEU A 285 6.35 -12.70 17.57
N PRO A 286 5.64 -12.21 18.59
CA PRO A 286 5.32 -12.99 19.77
C PRO A 286 4.64 -14.30 19.40
N THR A 287 5.03 -15.41 20.06
CA THR A 287 4.56 -16.76 19.72
C THR A 287 3.03 -16.88 19.77
N GLU A 288 2.39 -16.27 20.76
CA GLU A 288 0.93 -16.28 20.89
C GLU A 288 0.25 -15.57 19.70
N LYS A 289 0.75 -14.40 19.29
CA LYS A 289 0.25 -13.66 18.13
C LYS A 289 0.41 -14.47 16.85
N LYS A 290 1.59 -15.06 16.65
CA LYS A 290 1.87 -15.92 15.49
C LYS A 290 0.91 -17.11 15.43
N ASN A 291 0.74 -17.81 16.56
CA ASN A 291 -0.15 -18.97 16.64
C ASN A 291 -1.61 -18.59 16.36
N LEU A 292 -2.05 -17.41 16.84
CA LEU A 292 -3.40 -16.92 16.58
C LEU A 292 -3.62 -16.64 15.09
N ILE A 293 -2.68 -15.96 14.43
CA ILE A 293 -2.74 -15.70 12.99
C ILE A 293 -2.81 -17.01 12.20
N ILE A 294 -1.87 -17.92 12.48
CA ILE A 294 -1.80 -19.22 11.78
C ILE A 294 -3.09 -20.00 11.97
N ARG A 295 -3.57 -20.15 13.21
CA ARG A 295 -4.80 -20.89 13.52
C ARG A 295 -6.02 -20.28 12.83
N THR A 296 -6.15 -18.95 12.81
CA THR A 296 -7.26 -18.26 12.16
C THR A 296 -7.27 -18.55 10.66
N LEU A 297 -6.12 -18.45 10.00
CA LEU A 297 -5.99 -18.72 8.58
C LEU A 297 -6.15 -20.22 8.24
N GLN A 298 -5.65 -21.13 9.09
CA GLN A 298 -5.82 -22.55 8.91
C GLN A 298 -7.29 -22.97 8.83
N ASN A 299 -8.15 -22.39 9.67
CA ASN A 299 -9.57 -22.72 9.69
C ASN A 299 -10.26 -22.51 8.33
N THR A 300 -9.76 -21.62 7.48
CA THR A 300 -10.25 -21.41 6.12
C THR A 300 -9.43 -22.20 5.09
N LEU A 301 -8.09 -22.06 5.13
CA LEU A 301 -7.19 -22.54 4.07
C LEU A 301 -7.06 -24.07 4.01
N THR A 302 -7.21 -24.78 5.13
CA THR A 302 -7.02 -26.24 5.17
C THR A 302 -8.32 -27.04 5.11
N THR A 303 -9.46 -26.40 4.86
CA THR A 303 -10.74 -27.12 4.70
C THR A 303 -10.73 -27.96 3.42
N ASP A 304 -11.36 -29.13 3.47
CA ASP A 304 -11.43 -30.03 2.30
C ASP A 304 -12.15 -29.38 1.12
N ASN A 305 -13.16 -28.55 1.39
CA ASN A 305 -13.94 -27.92 0.36
C ASN A 305 -13.07 -27.03 -0.55
N ILE A 306 -12.24 -26.14 0.03
CA ILE A 306 -11.43 -25.21 -0.74
C ILE A 306 -10.22 -25.86 -1.41
N ASN A 307 -9.76 -27.00 -0.87
CA ASN A 307 -8.67 -27.81 -1.42
C ASN A 307 -9.15 -28.86 -2.42
N LYS A 308 -10.47 -28.99 -2.63
CA LYS A 308 -11.03 -29.92 -3.61
C LYS A 308 -10.53 -29.60 -5.01
N VAL A 309 -10.01 -30.63 -5.69
CA VAL A 309 -9.52 -30.51 -7.07
C VAL A 309 -10.66 -30.75 -8.04
N GLU A 310 -10.96 -29.78 -8.88
CA GLU A 310 -11.92 -29.86 -9.97
C GLU A 310 -11.25 -29.38 -11.26
N ASN A 311 -11.38 -30.13 -12.33
CA ASN A 311 -10.74 -29.85 -13.64
C ASN A 311 -9.20 -29.65 -13.56
N GLY A 312 -8.54 -30.39 -12.64
CA GLY A 312 -7.09 -30.37 -12.49
C GLY A 312 -6.54 -29.28 -11.57
N GLU A 313 -7.41 -28.43 -11.01
CA GLU A 313 -6.98 -27.39 -10.07
C GLU A 313 -7.83 -27.36 -8.81
N SER A 314 -7.20 -27.02 -7.66
CA SER A 314 -7.93 -26.75 -6.44
C SER A 314 -8.63 -25.38 -6.51
N GLN A 315 -9.77 -25.25 -5.80
CA GLN A 315 -10.44 -23.95 -5.67
C GLN A 315 -9.49 -22.90 -5.08
N LEU A 316 -8.69 -23.29 -4.09
CA LEU A 316 -7.73 -22.41 -3.44
C LEU A 316 -6.67 -21.89 -4.42
N LYS A 317 -6.12 -22.74 -5.29
CA LYS A 317 -5.17 -22.31 -6.32
C LYS A 317 -5.78 -21.31 -7.30
N ARG A 318 -7.03 -21.55 -7.74
CA ARG A 318 -7.74 -20.59 -8.61
C ARG A 318 -7.90 -19.22 -7.94
N ILE A 319 -8.33 -19.20 -6.66
CA ILE A 319 -8.51 -17.96 -5.90
C ILE A 319 -7.16 -17.25 -5.68
N PHE A 320 -6.13 -17.97 -5.26
CA PHE A 320 -4.78 -17.45 -5.08
C PHE A 320 -4.27 -16.80 -6.37
N THR A 321 -4.42 -17.49 -7.50
CA THR A 321 -4.01 -16.97 -8.82
C THR A 321 -4.73 -15.66 -9.15
N LYS A 322 -6.05 -15.59 -8.97
CA LYS A 322 -6.82 -14.36 -9.17
C LYS A 322 -6.33 -13.21 -8.29
N ILE A 323 -6.06 -13.48 -7.00
CA ILE A 323 -5.56 -12.47 -6.05
C ILE A 323 -4.18 -11.95 -6.49
N VAL A 324 -3.28 -12.83 -6.87
CA VAL A 324 -1.93 -12.46 -7.31
C VAL A 324 -1.98 -11.67 -8.61
N ASP A 325 -2.80 -12.08 -9.58
CA ASP A 325 -2.91 -11.42 -10.88
C ASP A 325 -3.59 -10.04 -10.78
N ASP A 326 -4.64 -9.92 -9.96
CA ASP A 326 -5.41 -8.67 -9.84
C ASP A 326 -4.80 -7.67 -8.85
N LEU A 327 -4.16 -8.13 -7.77
CA LEU A 327 -3.63 -7.28 -6.70
C LEU A 327 -2.11 -7.25 -6.59
N GLY A 328 -1.41 -8.26 -7.08
CA GLY A 328 0.03 -8.45 -6.86
C GLY A 328 0.87 -7.23 -7.25
N ILE A 329 0.54 -6.57 -8.34
CA ILE A 329 1.23 -5.37 -8.79
C ILE A 329 1.18 -4.24 -7.75
N TYR A 330 0.11 -4.12 -6.99
CA TYR A 330 -0.07 -3.00 -6.06
C TYR A 330 0.68 -3.19 -4.74
N TYR A 331 0.68 -4.39 -4.17
CA TYR A 331 1.34 -4.62 -2.89
C TYR A 331 2.82 -4.98 -3.01
N LYS A 332 3.29 -5.42 -4.17
CA LYS A 332 4.71 -5.72 -4.41
C LYS A 332 5.52 -4.50 -4.84
N ILE A 333 4.94 -3.60 -5.62
CA ILE A 333 5.62 -2.41 -6.14
C ILE A 333 5.82 -1.30 -5.10
N GLY A 334 5.06 -1.28 -4.05
CA GLY A 334 5.19 -0.27 -3.00
C GLY A 334 3.84 0.03 -2.38
N LEU A 335 3.74 -0.35 -1.14
CA LEU A 335 2.59 -0.06 -0.32
C LEU A 335 2.72 1.38 0.16
N SER A 336 2.10 2.31 -0.58
CA SER A 336 1.76 3.59 0.02
C SER A 336 0.68 3.37 1.08
N THR A 337 0.64 4.23 2.09
CA THR A 337 -0.42 4.27 3.11
C THR A 337 -1.81 4.25 2.49
N ASP A 338 -1.96 4.78 1.28
CA ASP A 338 -3.22 4.90 0.56
C ASP A 338 -3.69 3.56 -0.04
N PHE A 339 -2.77 2.70 -0.50
CA PHE A 339 -3.14 1.36 -0.97
C PHE A 339 -3.74 0.52 0.15
N THR A 340 -3.03 0.43 1.28
CA THR A 340 -3.49 -0.36 2.42
C THR A 340 -4.83 0.15 2.94
N GLY A 341 -5.01 1.45 3.06
CA GLY A 341 -6.28 2.04 3.47
C GLY A 341 -7.44 1.64 2.55
N LYS A 342 -7.24 1.67 1.23
CA LYS A 342 -8.26 1.26 0.26
C LYS A 342 -8.50 -0.23 0.23
N LEU A 343 -7.45 -1.04 0.25
CA LEU A 343 -7.55 -2.49 0.38
C LEU A 343 -8.42 -2.86 1.59
N PHE A 344 -8.15 -2.26 2.74
CA PHE A 344 -8.89 -2.57 3.97
C PHE A 344 -10.31 -2.02 3.97
N ASN A 345 -10.55 -0.83 3.41
CA ASN A 345 -11.89 -0.29 3.24
C ASN A 345 -12.76 -1.20 2.38
N GLU A 346 -12.22 -1.72 1.29
CA GLU A 346 -12.95 -2.61 0.40
C GLU A 346 -13.14 -4.00 1.02
N MET A 347 -12.08 -4.61 1.56
CA MET A 347 -12.18 -5.90 2.27
C MET A 347 -13.13 -5.83 3.47
N TYR A 348 -13.19 -4.69 4.13
CA TYR A 348 -14.13 -4.43 5.20
C TYR A 348 -15.58 -4.45 4.71
N SER A 349 -15.84 -3.88 3.51
CA SER A 349 -17.17 -3.92 2.89
C SER A 349 -17.63 -5.36 2.56
N TRP A 350 -16.67 -6.29 2.39
CA TRP A 350 -16.95 -7.71 2.12
C TRP A 350 -17.44 -8.50 3.33
N LEU A 351 -17.25 -7.98 4.55
CA LEU A 351 -17.64 -8.67 5.79
C LEU A 351 -19.15 -8.66 6.07
N GLY A 352 -19.96 -8.05 5.18
CA GLY A 352 -21.41 -8.15 5.20
C GLY A 352 -22.07 -7.70 6.52
N PHE A 353 -21.47 -6.76 7.21
CA PHE A 353 -22.06 -6.23 8.44
C PHE A 353 -23.44 -5.65 8.19
N THR A 354 -24.41 -5.98 9.06
CA THR A 354 -25.72 -5.32 9.05
C THR A 354 -25.55 -3.81 9.23
N GLN A 355 -26.52 -3.03 8.72
CA GLN A 355 -26.48 -1.57 8.77
C GLN A 355 -26.21 -1.03 10.19
N ASP A 356 -26.74 -1.70 11.22
CA ASP A 356 -26.52 -1.33 12.62
C ASP A 356 -25.07 -1.56 13.06
N LYS A 357 -24.44 -2.66 12.65
CA LYS A 357 -23.02 -2.91 12.89
C LYS A 357 -22.10 -2.00 12.07
N LEU A 358 -22.51 -1.63 10.84
CA LEU A 358 -21.78 -0.65 10.02
C LEU A 358 -21.74 0.74 10.65
N ASN A 359 -22.76 1.11 11.43
CA ASN A 359 -22.77 2.40 12.16
C ASN A 359 -21.75 2.44 13.31
N ASP A 360 -21.37 1.28 13.87
CA ASP A 360 -20.42 1.17 14.98
C ASP A 360 -18.98 0.95 14.54
N VAL A 361 -18.75 0.54 13.29
CA VAL A 361 -17.41 0.26 12.79
C VAL A 361 -17.16 1.10 11.54
N VAL A 362 -16.93 2.38 11.73
CA VAL A 362 -16.65 3.34 10.67
C VAL A 362 -15.13 3.53 10.54
N LEU A 363 -14.60 3.18 9.37
CA LEU A 363 -13.18 3.41 9.10
C LEU A 363 -12.89 4.91 8.94
N THR A 364 -11.86 5.37 9.65
CA THR A 364 -11.42 6.77 9.59
C THR A 364 -10.69 7.04 8.28
N PRO A 365 -11.10 8.03 7.47
CA PRO A 365 -10.37 8.42 6.28
C PRO A 365 -8.91 8.80 6.61
N SER A 366 -7.96 8.48 5.73
CA SER A 366 -6.53 8.69 5.98
C SER A 366 -6.17 10.14 6.28
N TYR A 367 -6.76 11.10 5.59
CA TYR A 367 -6.55 12.53 5.84
C TYR A 367 -7.07 12.99 7.22
N VAL A 368 -8.16 12.36 7.72
CA VAL A 368 -8.67 12.61 9.09
C VAL A 368 -7.77 11.93 10.11
N ALA A 369 -7.30 10.71 9.84
CA ALA A 369 -6.35 10.02 10.69
C ALA A 369 -5.05 10.84 10.87
N ASN A 370 -4.53 11.41 9.80
CA ASN A 370 -3.38 12.31 9.84
C ASN A 370 -3.65 13.59 10.65
N LEU A 371 -4.86 14.16 10.56
CA LEU A 371 -5.26 15.29 11.38
C LEU A 371 -5.23 14.91 12.88
N LEU A 372 -5.84 13.78 13.27
CA LEU A 372 -5.85 13.31 14.65
C LEU A 372 -4.43 13.11 15.20
N VAL A 373 -3.56 12.46 14.41
CA VAL A 373 -2.16 12.23 14.77
C VAL A 373 -1.41 13.52 15.05
N LYS A 374 -1.57 14.53 14.18
CA LYS A 374 -0.94 15.84 14.35
C LYS A 374 -1.52 16.62 15.54
N LEU A 375 -2.84 16.54 15.78
CA LEU A 375 -3.50 17.17 16.93
C LEU A 375 -3.10 16.51 18.26
N ALA A 376 -2.89 15.18 18.26
CA ALA A 376 -2.34 14.45 19.41
C ALA A 376 -0.83 14.65 19.59
N ARG A 377 -0.20 15.52 18.79
CA ARG A 377 1.23 15.89 18.85
C ARG A 377 2.18 14.70 18.81
N ILE A 378 1.84 13.68 18.03
CA ILE A 378 2.62 12.46 17.90
C ILE A 378 3.95 12.78 17.19
N ASP A 379 5.05 12.28 17.76
CA ASP A 379 6.41 12.37 17.25
C ASP A 379 7.17 11.05 17.47
N LYS A 380 8.45 10.98 17.08
CA LYS A 380 9.28 9.77 17.18
C LYS A 380 9.39 9.16 18.59
N ASP A 381 9.16 9.95 19.64
CA ASP A 381 9.29 9.54 21.04
C ASP A 381 7.96 9.24 21.72
N SER A 382 6.85 9.42 21.00
CA SER A 382 5.51 9.17 21.50
C SER A 382 5.23 7.66 21.66
N TYR A 383 4.43 7.32 22.66
CA TYR A 383 3.82 6.01 22.86
C TYR A 383 2.32 6.14 22.62
N VAL A 384 1.84 5.50 21.57
CA VAL A 384 0.49 5.72 21.04
C VAL A 384 -0.39 4.52 21.27
N TRP A 385 -1.58 4.71 21.82
CA TRP A 385 -2.58 3.66 21.86
C TRP A 385 -3.92 4.05 21.22
N ASP A 386 -4.69 3.02 20.86
CA ASP A 386 -6.02 3.11 20.26
C ASP A 386 -6.90 1.99 20.82
N PHE A 387 -7.99 2.34 21.46
CA PHE A 387 -8.86 1.41 22.20
C PHE A 387 -9.99 0.81 21.36
N ALA A 388 -10.12 1.24 20.13
CA ALA A 388 -11.06 0.69 19.14
C ALA A 388 -10.39 0.72 17.76
N THR A 389 -9.29 -0.03 17.64
CA THR A 389 -8.31 0.06 16.56
C THR A 389 -8.90 -0.19 15.18
N GLY A 390 -9.98 -0.96 15.06
CA GLY A 390 -10.52 -1.31 13.77
C GLY A 390 -9.46 -2.01 12.91
N SER A 391 -9.26 -1.55 11.68
CA SER A 391 -8.20 -2.03 10.77
C SER A 391 -6.81 -1.44 11.06
N ALA A 392 -6.60 -0.80 12.20
CA ALA A 392 -5.37 -0.11 12.61
C ALA A 392 -5.00 1.15 11.80
N GLY A 393 -5.96 1.76 11.10
CA GLY A 393 -5.69 2.94 10.27
C GLY A 393 -5.10 4.13 11.03
N LEU A 394 -5.56 4.40 12.26
CA LEU A 394 -5.01 5.45 13.12
C LEU A 394 -3.59 5.13 13.58
N LEU A 395 -3.31 3.90 13.98
CA LEU A 395 -1.97 3.47 14.40
C LEU A 395 -0.98 3.45 13.23
N VAL A 396 -1.40 3.08 12.03
CA VAL A 396 -0.58 3.18 10.82
C VAL A 396 -0.23 4.64 10.53
N SER A 397 -1.21 5.55 10.62
CA SER A 397 -0.95 7.00 10.45
C SER A 397 0.00 7.54 11.53
N ALA A 398 -0.15 7.10 12.78
CA ALA A 398 0.75 7.44 13.88
C ALA A 398 2.17 6.93 13.62
N MET A 399 2.32 5.66 13.25
CA MET A 399 3.61 5.06 12.90
C MET A 399 4.34 5.83 11.80
N ASN A 400 3.62 6.22 10.74
CA ASN A 400 4.20 6.97 9.64
C ASN A 400 4.68 8.36 10.06
N GLU A 401 3.90 9.10 10.86
CA GLU A 401 4.32 10.39 11.39
C GLU A 401 5.56 10.25 12.28
N MET A 402 5.61 9.23 13.15
CA MET A 402 6.76 8.93 14.00
C MET A 402 8.01 8.61 13.19
N LEU A 403 7.88 7.80 12.11
CA LEU A 403 9.00 7.45 11.23
C LEU A 403 9.49 8.66 10.42
N ILE A 404 8.59 9.52 9.94
CA ILE A 404 8.93 10.77 9.26
C ILE A 404 9.67 11.70 10.22
N ASP A 405 9.18 11.89 11.44
CA ASP A 405 9.83 12.72 12.46
C ASP A 405 11.22 12.17 12.84
N ALA A 406 11.34 10.84 12.99
CA ALA A 406 12.62 10.19 13.24
C ALA A 406 13.62 10.44 12.10
N LYS A 407 13.20 10.27 10.84
CA LYS A 407 14.03 10.52 9.64
C LYS A 407 14.50 11.98 9.57
N ASN A 408 13.65 12.93 9.94
CA ASN A 408 13.98 14.35 9.93
C ASN A 408 14.98 14.73 11.04
N LYS A 409 14.88 14.10 12.21
CA LYS A 409 15.65 14.46 13.41
C LYS A 409 16.92 13.62 13.59
N ILE A 410 16.96 12.38 13.12
CA ILE A 410 18.07 11.45 13.31
C ILE A 410 18.93 11.41 12.03
N LYS A 411 20.18 11.85 12.13
CA LYS A 411 21.10 11.92 10.98
C LYS A 411 21.88 10.63 10.73
N SER A 412 22.14 9.83 11.78
CA SER A 412 22.83 8.54 11.64
C SER A 412 21.89 7.48 11.08
N PRO A 413 22.23 6.82 9.96
CA PRO A 413 21.43 5.73 9.40
C PRO A 413 21.25 4.56 10.37
N GLU A 414 22.28 4.24 11.15
CA GLU A 414 22.22 3.16 12.14
C GLU A 414 21.24 3.49 13.28
N GLN A 415 21.35 4.69 13.87
CA GLN A 415 20.42 5.14 14.92
C GLN A 415 18.98 5.26 14.39
N LEU A 416 18.80 5.69 13.14
CA LEU A 416 17.50 5.74 12.50
C LEU A 416 16.89 4.34 12.35
N ALA A 417 17.70 3.34 11.96
CA ALA A 417 17.25 1.95 11.86
C ALA A 417 16.82 1.40 13.23
N ILE A 418 17.60 1.64 14.29
CA ILE A 418 17.29 1.25 15.67
C ILE A 418 15.97 1.91 16.11
N LYS A 419 15.86 3.24 15.93
CA LYS A 419 14.65 3.97 16.34
C LYS A 419 13.41 3.53 15.57
N SER A 420 13.55 3.25 14.28
CA SER A 420 12.45 2.74 13.45
C SER A 420 11.97 1.36 13.92
N ALA A 421 12.89 0.49 14.34
CA ALA A 421 12.56 -0.81 14.92
C ALA A 421 11.87 -0.66 16.28
N GLU A 422 12.33 0.27 17.15
CA GLU A 422 11.73 0.57 18.45
C GLU A 422 10.29 1.10 18.31
N ILE A 423 10.07 2.07 17.40
CA ILE A 423 8.74 2.62 17.10
C ILE A 423 7.77 1.47 16.77
N LYS A 424 8.16 0.60 15.86
CA LYS A 424 7.33 -0.52 15.41
C LYS A 424 7.08 -1.56 16.51
N ALA A 425 8.10 -1.90 17.29
CA ALA A 425 8.02 -2.98 18.27
C ALA A 425 7.35 -2.57 19.60
N ASN A 426 7.54 -1.33 20.06
CA ASN A 426 7.27 -0.95 21.44
C ASN A 426 6.37 0.28 21.61
N GLN A 427 6.24 1.15 20.58
CA GLN A 427 5.61 2.45 20.78
C GLN A 427 4.16 2.53 20.27
N LEU A 428 3.60 1.43 19.79
CA LEU A 428 2.21 1.35 19.29
C LEU A 428 1.45 0.25 20.02
N LEU A 429 0.23 0.53 20.48
CA LEU A 429 -0.67 -0.44 21.10
C LEU A 429 -2.11 -0.22 20.64
N GLY A 430 -2.75 -1.26 20.12
CA GLY A 430 -4.13 -1.24 19.68
C GLY A 430 -4.96 -2.37 20.25
N LEU A 431 -6.24 -2.11 20.45
CA LEU A 431 -7.22 -3.07 20.96
C LEU A 431 -8.38 -3.20 19.98
N GLU A 432 -8.70 -4.44 19.60
CA GLU A 432 -9.83 -4.76 18.74
C GLU A 432 -10.54 -6.01 19.26
N ILE A 433 -11.86 -5.88 19.50
CA ILE A 433 -12.66 -6.96 20.08
C ILE A 433 -13.09 -8.00 19.03
N LEU A 434 -13.33 -7.58 17.77
CA LEU A 434 -13.83 -8.46 16.71
C LEU A 434 -12.67 -9.21 16.04
N PRO A 435 -12.63 -10.56 16.09
CA PRO A 435 -11.51 -11.34 15.56
C PRO A 435 -11.23 -11.11 14.07
N SER A 436 -12.28 -10.95 13.24
CA SER A 436 -12.13 -10.71 11.80
C SER A 436 -11.49 -9.34 11.52
N ILE A 437 -11.88 -8.31 12.27
CA ILE A 437 -11.31 -6.97 12.17
C ILE A 437 -9.89 -6.94 12.73
N TYR A 438 -9.65 -7.64 13.84
CA TYR A 438 -8.32 -7.84 14.40
C TYR A 438 -7.35 -8.43 13.35
N MET A 439 -7.79 -9.43 12.57
CA MET A 439 -6.96 -9.98 11.49
C MET A 439 -6.66 -8.97 10.38
N LEU A 440 -7.61 -8.08 10.05
CA LEU A 440 -7.34 -6.97 9.14
C LEU A 440 -6.31 -5.99 9.71
N ALA A 441 -6.41 -5.66 11.01
CA ALA A 441 -5.43 -4.81 11.67
C ALA A 441 -4.01 -5.41 11.62
N ILE A 442 -3.89 -6.70 11.93
CA ILE A 442 -2.62 -7.44 11.84
C ILE A 442 -2.06 -7.39 10.42
N LEU A 443 -2.88 -7.69 9.42
CA LEU A 443 -2.45 -7.64 8.02
C LEU A 443 -1.98 -6.23 7.63
N ASN A 444 -2.74 -5.20 8.02
CA ASN A 444 -2.37 -3.82 7.74
C ASN A 444 -0.99 -3.48 8.30
N MET A 445 -0.76 -3.79 9.57
CA MET A 445 0.54 -3.55 10.22
C MET A 445 1.68 -4.33 9.54
N ILE A 446 1.45 -5.60 9.16
CA ILE A 446 2.44 -6.41 8.41
C ILE A 446 2.78 -5.76 7.07
N LEU A 447 1.78 -5.33 6.31
CA LEU A 447 1.96 -4.71 5.01
C LEU A 447 2.71 -3.37 5.11
N MET A 448 2.49 -2.62 6.17
CA MET A 448 3.22 -1.38 6.45
C MET A 448 4.62 -1.61 7.03
N GLY A 449 5.12 -2.84 6.92
CA GLY A 449 6.47 -3.21 7.35
C GLY A 449 6.62 -3.41 8.85
N ASP A 450 5.50 -3.49 9.56
CA ASP A 450 5.47 -3.77 10.99
C ASP A 450 4.76 -5.10 11.26
N GLY A 451 5.49 -6.07 11.74
CA GLY A 451 4.93 -7.34 12.23
C GLY A 451 4.94 -7.45 13.75
N SER A 452 5.55 -6.50 14.44
CA SER A 452 5.87 -6.61 15.87
C SER A 452 5.00 -5.78 16.80
N SER A 453 4.14 -4.88 16.27
CA SER A 453 3.30 -4.01 17.08
C SER A 453 2.33 -4.74 18.01
N ASN A 454 1.96 -4.07 19.09
CA ASN A 454 1.10 -4.63 20.12
C ASN A 454 -0.39 -4.43 19.77
N ILE A 455 -0.89 -5.17 18.77
CA ILE A 455 -2.33 -5.23 18.50
C ILE A 455 -2.90 -6.44 19.23
N LEU A 456 -3.89 -6.19 20.09
CA LEU A 456 -4.49 -7.19 20.98
C LEU A 456 -5.94 -7.45 20.61
N ASN A 457 -6.33 -8.74 20.52
CA ASN A 457 -7.74 -9.11 20.41
C ASN A 457 -8.35 -9.20 21.81
N LYS A 458 -8.80 -8.05 22.33
CA LYS A 458 -9.36 -7.90 23.70
C LYS A 458 -10.48 -6.87 23.75
N ASP A 459 -11.38 -7.02 24.71
CA ASP A 459 -12.30 -5.95 25.10
C ASP A 459 -11.52 -4.87 25.88
N SER A 460 -11.35 -3.70 25.28
CA SER A 460 -10.59 -2.59 25.87
C SER A 460 -11.20 -2.06 27.18
N LEU A 461 -12.51 -2.20 27.36
CA LEU A 461 -13.21 -1.72 28.55
C LEU A 461 -13.14 -2.72 29.71
N LYS A 462 -13.20 -4.03 29.42
CA LYS A 462 -13.30 -5.08 30.45
C LYS A 462 -11.95 -5.75 30.74
N ASP A 463 -11.20 -6.08 29.69
CA ASP A 463 -10.07 -7.01 29.78
C ASP A 463 -8.70 -6.32 29.71
N PHE A 464 -8.67 -5.02 29.43
CA PHE A 464 -7.41 -4.28 29.33
C PHE A 464 -7.07 -3.54 30.63
N ASN A 465 -5.84 -3.78 31.11
CA ASN A 465 -5.31 -3.24 32.36
C ASN A 465 -4.25 -2.14 32.18
N GLY A 466 -3.95 -1.73 30.94
CA GLY A 466 -2.93 -0.72 30.63
C GLY A 466 -1.54 -1.27 30.36
N ASN A 467 -1.34 -2.58 30.40
CA ASN A 467 -0.05 -3.21 30.19
C ASN A 467 0.19 -3.61 28.73
N TYR A 468 1.47 -3.84 28.37
CA TYR A 468 1.82 -4.50 27.12
C TYR A 468 1.14 -5.88 27.04
N GLY A 469 0.88 -6.34 25.79
CA GLY A 469 0.13 -7.57 25.59
C GLY A 469 0.98 -8.82 25.61
N PHE A 470 1.86 -8.97 24.62
CA PHE A 470 2.44 -10.29 24.31
C PHE A 470 3.80 -10.58 24.95
N LYS A 471 4.64 -9.57 25.19
CA LYS A 471 6.02 -9.77 25.65
C LYS A 471 6.20 -9.49 27.13
N ASN A 472 5.56 -8.46 27.64
CA ASN A 472 5.72 -7.97 28.99
C ASN A 472 4.33 -7.69 29.57
N THR A 473 3.58 -8.75 29.87
CA THR A 473 2.18 -8.64 30.33
C THR A 473 2.02 -7.89 31.64
N ASP A 474 3.08 -7.80 32.45
CA ASP A 474 3.10 -7.09 33.73
C ASP A 474 3.68 -5.66 33.63
N GLU A 475 4.19 -5.28 32.45
CA GLU A 475 4.76 -3.96 32.21
C GLU A 475 3.69 -2.99 31.69
N LYS A 476 3.56 -1.83 32.35
CA LYS A 476 2.65 -0.77 31.93
C LYS A 476 3.11 -0.18 30.59
N PHE A 477 2.19 -0.05 29.63
CA PHE A 477 2.43 0.70 28.39
C PHE A 477 2.48 2.19 28.73
N PRO A 478 3.60 2.90 28.51
CA PRO A 478 3.80 4.28 28.94
C PRO A 478 3.15 5.28 27.97
N ALA A 479 1.84 5.19 27.75
CA ALA A 479 1.13 5.98 26.76
C ALA A 479 1.31 7.48 26.96
N THR A 480 1.72 8.18 25.91
CA THR A 480 1.84 9.64 25.84
C THR A 480 0.93 10.26 24.78
N ALA A 481 0.33 9.43 23.92
CA ALA A 481 -0.64 9.87 22.93
C ALA A 481 -1.80 8.88 22.81
N PHE A 482 -2.99 9.42 22.62
CA PHE A 482 -4.20 8.64 22.40
C PHE A 482 -4.94 9.16 21.18
N VAL A 483 -5.25 8.25 20.24
CA VAL A 483 -6.08 8.53 19.07
C VAL A 483 -7.24 7.55 19.04
N LEU A 484 -8.43 7.99 18.65
CA LEU A 484 -9.61 7.16 18.73
C LEU A 484 -10.71 7.58 17.75
N ASN A 485 -11.36 6.59 17.16
CA ASN A 485 -12.68 6.68 16.58
C ASN A 485 -13.54 5.55 17.19
N PRO A 486 -14.27 5.81 18.30
CA PRO A 486 -14.97 4.76 19.05
C PRO A 486 -16.28 4.36 18.38
N PRO A 487 -16.85 3.18 18.74
CA PRO A 487 -18.24 2.85 18.41
C PRO A 487 -19.21 3.84 19.07
N TYR A 488 -20.04 4.51 18.27
CA TYR A 488 -20.90 5.61 18.74
C TYR A 488 -22.13 5.11 19.54
N SER A 489 -22.45 3.83 19.46
CA SER A 489 -23.51 3.20 20.27
C SER A 489 -23.08 2.93 21.73
N ALA A 490 -21.80 2.99 22.02
CA ALA A 490 -21.25 2.72 23.35
C ALA A 490 -21.70 3.78 24.39
N PRO A 491 -21.65 3.45 25.71
CA PRO A 491 -22.06 4.37 26.77
C PRO A 491 -21.40 5.76 26.69
N GLY A 492 -22.21 6.78 26.93
CA GLY A 492 -21.77 8.17 26.76
C GLY A 492 -21.45 8.53 25.33
N ASN A 493 -22.12 7.87 24.35
CA ASN A 493 -21.87 8.04 22.94
C ASN A 493 -20.42 7.74 22.53
N GLY A 494 -19.76 6.79 23.22
CA GLY A 494 -18.37 6.42 23.02
C GLY A 494 -17.39 7.06 24.02
N MET A 495 -17.82 8.02 24.83
CA MET A 495 -16.93 8.69 25.80
C MET A 495 -16.40 7.77 26.91
N ILE A 496 -17.01 6.60 27.13
CA ILE A 496 -16.51 5.58 28.05
C ILE A 496 -15.09 5.10 27.67
N PHE A 497 -14.78 4.99 26.38
CA PHE A 497 -13.44 4.63 25.90
C PHE A 497 -12.43 5.75 26.19
N VAL A 498 -12.85 7.00 26.02
CA VAL A 498 -12.02 8.18 26.28
C VAL A 498 -11.70 8.26 27.77
N GLU A 499 -12.70 8.16 28.65
CA GLU A 499 -12.50 8.14 30.09
C GLU A 499 -11.53 7.03 30.50
N LYS A 500 -11.76 5.80 30.04
CA LYS A 500 -10.90 4.65 30.34
C LYS A 500 -9.45 4.90 29.93
N ALA A 501 -9.22 5.35 28.69
CA ALA A 501 -7.87 5.56 28.18
C ALA A 501 -7.14 6.70 28.91
N LEU A 502 -7.79 7.86 29.06
CA LEU A 502 -7.16 9.02 29.68
C LEU A 502 -6.89 8.80 31.17
N SER A 503 -7.73 8.00 31.87
CA SER A 503 -7.48 7.66 33.30
C SER A 503 -6.26 6.76 33.51
N MET A 504 -5.76 6.12 32.47
CA MET A 504 -4.57 5.25 32.48
C MET A 504 -3.29 5.96 31.98
N MET A 505 -3.41 7.20 31.51
CA MET A 505 -2.28 8.00 31.05
C MET A 505 -1.84 8.96 32.18
N ASP A 506 -0.53 9.05 32.37
CA ASP A 506 0.03 10.01 33.35
C ASP A 506 0.11 11.42 32.76
N LYS A 507 0.44 11.55 31.47
CA LYS A 507 0.54 12.81 30.71
C LYS A 507 0.48 12.57 29.22
N GLY A 508 0.27 13.62 28.45
CA GLY A 508 0.36 13.59 26.98
C GLY A 508 -0.81 14.30 26.32
N TYR A 509 -1.14 13.86 25.11
CA TYR A 509 -2.20 14.46 24.31
C TYR A 509 -3.12 13.40 23.72
N ALA A 510 -4.40 13.77 23.56
CA ALA A 510 -5.39 12.92 22.93
C ALA A 510 -6.16 13.69 21.86
N ALA A 511 -6.46 13.01 20.75
CA ALA A 511 -7.34 13.53 19.71
C ALA A 511 -8.34 12.44 19.30
N ILE A 512 -9.61 12.74 19.48
CA ILE A 512 -10.71 11.78 19.34
C ILE A 512 -11.72 12.31 18.33
N ILE A 513 -12.05 11.52 17.30
CA ILE A 513 -13.18 11.82 16.43
C ILE A 513 -14.41 11.04 16.92
N ILE A 514 -15.49 11.74 17.18
CA ILE A 514 -16.66 11.15 17.82
C ILE A 514 -17.93 11.92 17.41
N GLN A 515 -19.10 11.34 17.57
CA GLN A 515 -20.35 12.03 17.29
C GLN A 515 -20.51 13.32 18.12
N ASN A 516 -21.09 14.35 17.52
CA ASN A 516 -21.26 15.67 18.16
C ASN A 516 -22.02 15.59 19.50
N SER A 517 -22.99 14.66 19.62
CA SER A 517 -23.74 14.43 20.85
C SER A 517 -22.91 13.92 22.05
N ALA A 518 -21.65 13.55 21.82
CA ALA A 518 -20.71 13.20 22.90
C ALA A 518 -20.24 14.43 23.73
N GLY A 519 -20.54 15.63 23.27
CA GLY A 519 -20.30 16.85 24.05
C GLY A 519 -21.32 17.13 25.15
N SER A 520 -22.48 16.44 25.19
CA SER A 520 -23.59 16.75 26.07
C SER A 520 -24.47 15.52 26.40
N GLY A 521 -25.54 15.74 27.16
CA GLY A 521 -26.55 14.73 27.41
C GLY A 521 -26.00 13.48 28.09
N LYS A 522 -26.15 12.31 27.49
CA LYS A 522 -25.70 11.01 28.04
C LYS A 522 -24.19 10.95 28.35
N ALA A 523 -23.39 11.79 27.69
CA ALA A 523 -21.94 11.83 27.89
C ALA A 523 -21.50 12.79 29.01
N SER A 524 -22.39 13.64 29.54
CA SER A 524 -22.02 14.71 30.49
C SER A 524 -21.27 14.19 31.72
N GLU A 525 -21.67 13.06 32.29
CA GLU A 525 -20.98 12.50 33.46
C GLU A 525 -19.59 11.96 33.14
N PHE A 526 -19.42 11.39 31.95
CA PHE A 526 -18.09 10.98 31.45
C PHE A 526 -17.19 12.21 31.25
N ASN A 527 -17.71 13.26 30.63
CA ASN A 527 -16.99 14.50 30.39
C ASN A 527 -16.54 15.17 31.69
N LYS A 528 -17.40 15.23 32.68
CA LYS A 528 -17.04 15.75 34.03
C LYS A 528 -15.89 14.98 34.67
N ARG A 529 -15.87 13.63 34.52
CA ARG A 529 -14.79 12.81 35.09
C ARG A 529 -13.49 12.97 34.29
N ILE A 530 -13.57 13.06 32.98
CA ILE A 530 -12.41 13.31 32.11
C ILE A 530 -11.75 14.64 32.45
N LEU A 531 -12.55 15.71 32.59
CA LEU A 531 -12.04 17.06 32.88
C LEU A 531 -11.40 17.21 34.26
N LYS A 532 -11.57 16.24 35.15
CA LYS A 532 -10.83 16.19 36.44
C LYS A 532 -9.34 15.84 36.26
N HIS A 533 -8.96 15.25 35.13
CA HIS A 533 -7.60 14.76 34.89
C HIS A 533 -7.03 15.24 33.55
N SER A 534 -7.83 15.91 32.73
CA SER A 534 -7.45 16.32 31.39
C SER A 534 -8.05 17.67 31.04
N THR A 535 -7.29 18.51 30.35
CA THR A 535 -7.74 19.81 29.86
C THR A 535 -8.25 19.68 28.46
N LEU A 536 -9.49 20.10 28.16
CA LEU A 536 -9.99 20.22 26.78
C LEU A 536 -9.33 21.43 26.11
N LEU A 537 -8.63 21.21 25.01
CA LEU A 537 -7.94 22.23 24.24
C LEU A 537 -8.75 22.74 23.05
N ALA A 538 -9.45 21.83 22.38
CA ALA A 538 -10.24 22.18 21.20
C ALA A 538 -11.44 21.27 21.00
N SER A 539 -12.50 21.83 20.40
CA SER A 539 -13.64 21.13 19.83
C SER A 539 -13.80 21.57 18.37
N ILE A 540 -13.60 20.66 17.43
CA ILE A 540 -13.57 20.92 15.99
C ILE A 540 -14.77 20.22 15.35
N ARG A 541 -15.69 20.99 14.79
CA ARG A 541 -16.84 20.46 14.07
C ARG A 541 -16.42 20.01 12.67
N MET A 542 -16.59 18.73 12.36
CA MET A 542 -16.20 18.14 11.09
C MET A 542 -17.34 18.22 10.05
N PRO A 543 -17.04 18.03 8.74
CA PRO A 543 -18.06 17.94 7.70
C PRO A 543 -19.10 16.84 7.99
N LEU A 544 -20.38 17.12 7.69
CA LEU A 544 -21.46 16.15 7.88
C LEU A 544 -21.31 14.92 6.97
N ASP A 545 -20.73 15.13 5.81
CA ASP A 545 -20.51 14.11 4.78
C ASP A 545 -19.18 13.36 4.91
N LEU A 546 -18.49 13.51 6.04
CA LEU A 546 -17.17 12.92 6.28
C LEU A 546 -17.16 11.39 6.11
N PHE A 547 -18.22 10.72 6.52
CA PHE A 547 -18.40 9.27 6.46
C PHE A 547 -19.49 8.87 5.46
N ILE A 548 -19.50 9.49 4.27
CA ILE A 548 -20.49 9.23 3.21
C ILE A 548 -20.66 7.73 2.94
N GLY A 549 -21.94 7.30 2.85
CA GLY A 549 -22.31 5.92 2.56
C GLY A 549 -22.23 4.96 3.75
N LYS A 550 -21.68 5.42 4.90
CA LYS A 550 -21.54 4.62 6.12
C LYS A 550 -22.29 5.22 7.31
N SER A 551 -22.29 6.55 7.46
CA SER A 551 -22.99 7.24 8.55
C SER A 551 -23.29 8.68 8.13
N SER A 552 -24.47 9.20 8.51
CA SER A 552 -24.85 10.62 8.37
C SER A 552 -24.74 11.37 9.71
N VAL A 553 -23.91 10.89 10.63
CA VAL A 553 -23.76 11.46 11.96
C VAL A 553 -22.79 12.62 11.93
N GLN A 554 -23.22 13.78 12.44
CA GLN A 554 -22.34 14.91 12.67
C GLN A 554 -21.27 14.54 13.68
N THR A 555 -20.00 14.70 13.32
CA THR A 555 -18.86 14.40 14.19
C THR A 555 -18.08 15.65 14.58
N ASN A 556 -17.44 15.56 15.75
CA ASN A 556 -16.48 16.53 16.24
C ASN A 556 -15.15 15.83 16.55
N ILE A 557 -14.06 16.57 16.44
CA ILE A 557 -12.78 16.16 17.04
C ILE A 557 -12.63 16.89 18.37
N TYR A 558 -12.40 16.14 19.44
CA TYR A 558 -12.01 16.69 20.73
C TYR A 558 -10.52 16.46 20.97
N VAL A 559 -9.81 17.52 21.40
CA VAL A 559 -8.38 17.48 21.66
C VAL A 559 -8.15 17.76 23.15
N PHE A 560 -7.45 16.85 23.82
CA PHE A 560 -7.16 16.96 25.25
C PHE A 560 -5.65 17.00 25.52
N ARG A 561 -5.27 17.76 26.54
CA ARG A 561 -4.00 17.61 27.26
C ARG A 561 -4.27 16.76 28.49
N VAL A 562 -3.54 15.66 28.65
CA VAL A 562 -3.73 14.67 29.72
C VAL A 562 -2.77 14.94 30.86
N GLY A 563 -3.21 14.67 32.08
CA GLY A 563 -2.41 14.82 33.31
C GLY A 563 -2.63 16.16 34.03
N GLU A 564 -3.47 17.04 33.50
CA GLU A 564 -3.80 18.32 34.11
C GLU A 564 -5.32 18.55 34.09
N ALA A 565 -5.91 18.80 35.25
CA ALA A 565 -7.34 19.09 35.37
C ALA A 565 -7.71 20.39 34.63
N HIS A 566 -8.85 20.38 33.96
CA HIS A 566 -9.40 21.56 33.30
C HIS A 566 -9.81 22.63 34.29
N GLN A 567 -9.32 23.83 34.12
CA GLN A 567 -9.62 24.99 35.00
C GLN A 567 -10.64 25.92 34.31
N ASN A 568 -11.29 26.78 35.12
CA ASN A 568 -12.31 27.71 34.60
C ASN A 568 -11.75 28.77 33.63
N ASP A 569 -10.46 29.05 33.71
CA ASP A 569 -9.73 30.02 32.89
C ASP A 569 -9.00 29.40 31.73
N ASP A 570 -9.07 28.06 31.56
CA ASP A 570 -8.52 27.40 30.40
C ASP A 570 -9.27 27.78 29.12
N ILE A 571 -8.51 28.15 28.08
CA ILE A 571 -9.05 28.53 26.78
C ILE A 571 -9.34 27.26 25.96
N VAL A 572 -10.61 27.10 25.55
CA VAL A 572 -11.03 26.07 24.62
C VAL A 572 -11.28 26.68 23.25
N LYS A 573 -10.65 26.13 22.22
CA LYS A 573 -10.84 26.58 20.83
C LYS A 573 -12.02 25.84 20.19
N PHE A 574 -13.07 26.56 19.85
CA PHE A 574 -14.21 26.04 19.08
C PHE A 574 -14.03 26.37 17.60
N ILE A 575 -13.85 25.36 16.78
CA ILE A 575 -13.54 25.52 15.36
C ILE A 575 -14.67 24.90 14.53
N ASP A 576 -15.27 25.69 13.66
CA ASP A 576 -16.18 25.17 12.62
C ASP A 576 -15.39 24.81 11.37
N PHE A 577 -15.12 23.51 11.22
CA PHE A 577 -14.42 22.93 10.08
C PHE A 577 -15.37 22.15 9.17
N SER A 578 -16.66 22.52 9.17
CA SER A 578 -17.69 21.87 8.34
C SER A 578 -17.44 22.03 6.82
N ASN A 579 -16.69 23.06 6.41
CA ASN A 579 -16.15 23.23 5.08
C ASN A 579 -14.63 22.99 5.11
N ASP A 580 -14.21 21.76 4.91
CA ASP A 580 -12.81 21.35 4.98
C ASP A 580 -12.04 21.47 3.65
N GLY A 581 -12.70 21.98 2.60
CA GLY A 581 -12.10 22.16 1.28
C GLY A 581 -12.24 20.93 0.36
N TYR A 582 -12.72 19.79 0.86
CA TYR A 582 -13.00 18.63 0.02
C TYR A 582 -14.45 18.58 -0.44
N ALA A 583 -14.66 18.27 -1.74
CA ALA A 583 -15.95 17.81 -2.25
C ALA A 583 -15.97 16.26 -2.27
N ARG A 584 -17.05 15.68 -1.74
CA ARG A 584 -17.29 14.24 -1.66
C ARG A 584 -18.46 13.87 -2.54
N ALA A 585 -18.27 13.03 -3.57
CA ALA A 585 -19.35 12.66 -4.49
C ALA A 585 -20.21 11.52 -3.92
N ASN A 586 -21.52 11.77 -3.89
CA ASN A 586 -22.55 10.84 -3.43
C ASN A 586 -22.91 9.85 -4.55
N ARG A 587 -22.02 8.89 -4.92
CA ARG A 587 -22.36 7.80 -5.82
C ARG A 587 -22.36 6.47 -5.07
N LYS A 588 -23.50 5.78 -5.06
CA LYS A 588 -23.78 4.50 -4.38
C LYS A 588 -22.82 3.33 -4.68
N LYS A 589 -21.80 3.51 -5.52
CA LYS A 589 -20.83 2.48 -5.95
C LYS A 589 -19.39 2.95 -6.07
N SER A 590 -19.04 4.18 -5.71
CA SER A 590 -17.64 4.61 -5.70
C SER A 590 -17.31 5.24 -4.37
N THR A 591 -16.42 4.62 -3.66
CA THR A 591 -16.06 4.95 -2.29
C THR A 591 -15.23 6.23 -2.17
N ASN A 592 -14.71 6.82 -3.23
CA ASN A 592 -13.88 8.02 -3.08
C ASN A 592 -13.73 8.84 -4.37
N ASN A 593 -14.69 9.68 -4.67
CA ASN A 593 -14.37 10.88 -5.46
C ASN A 593 -14.15 12.05 -4.50
N LEU A 594 -13.10 11.95 -3.68
CA LEU A 594 -12.60 13.07 -2.91
C LEU A 594 -11.88 14.02 -3.88
N LYS A 595 -12.37 15.25 -3.99
CA LYS A 595 -11.72 16.29 -4.80
C LYS A 595 -11.37 17.44 -3.90
N ASP A 596 -10.13 17.89 -3.95
CA ASP A 596 -9.76 19.17 -3.39
C ASP A 596 -10.35 20.28 -4.26
N VAL A 597 -11.28 21.04 -3.69
CA VAL A 597 -11.98 22.16 -4.35
C VAL A 597 -11.74 23.48 -3.63
N GLY A 598 -11.03 23.46 -2.53
CA GLY A 598 -10.88 24.64 -1.68
C GLY A 598 -9.62 24.64 -0.83
N ASN A 599 -8.48 24.18 -1.37
CA ASN A 599 -7.19 24.11 -0.67
C ASN A 599 -7.30 23.31 0.65
N ALA A 600 -7.85 22.09 0.55
CA ALA A 600 -8.13 21.26 1.71
C ALA A 600 -6.86 20.96 2.54
N LYS A 601 -5.75 20.68 1.88
CA LYS A 601 -4.48 20.37 2.54
C LYS A 601 -3.99 21.51 3.44
N GLU A 602 -4.05 22.73 2.92
CA GLU A 602 -3.71 23.94 3.66
C GLU A 602 -4.67 24.18 4.83
N ARG A 603 -5.98 23.99 4.60
CA ARG A 603 -7.00 24.13 5.67
C ARG A 603 -6.78 23.12 6.81
N TYR A 604 -6.47 21.87 6.50
CA TYR A 604 -6.14 20.87 7.51
C TYR A 604 -4.89 21.26 8.32
N GLN A 605 -3.87 21.80 7.65
CA GLN A 605 -2.66 22.30 8.32
C GLN A 605 -2.97 23.52 9.20
N GLU A 606 -3.79 24.47 8.73
CA GLU A 606 -4.23 25.61 9.52
C GLU A 606 -4.95 25.22 10.82
N VAL A 607 -5.82 24.21 10.77
CA VAL A 607 -6.48 23.68 11.99
C VAL A 607 -5.45 23.15 12.98
N VAL A 608 -4.45 22.41 12.50
CA VAL A 608 -3.35 21.92 13.36
C VAL A 608 -2.59 23.08 13.98
N ASP A 609 -2.22 24.08 13.18
CA ASP A 609 -1.44 25.23 13.63
C ASP A 609 -2.22 26.09 14.64
N LEU A 610 -3.50 26.33 14.38
CA LEU A 610 -4.40 27.03 15.30
C LEU A 610 -4.49 26.33 16.66
N VAL A 611 -4.70 25.01 16.66
CA VAL A 611 -4.82 24.25 17.90
C VAL A 611 -3.50 24.18 18.66
N ARG A 612 -2.36 24.03 17.96
CA ARG A 612 -1.04 23.84 18.60
C ARG A 612 -0.36 25.14 18.98
N PHE A 613 -0.47 26.19 18.15
CA PHE A 613 0.33 27.42 18.25
C PHE A 613 -0.52 28.69 18.39
N GLY A 614 -1.84 28.60 18.20
CA GLY A 614 -2.74 29.75 18.26
C GLY A 614 -2.72 30.61 17.00
N GLU A 615 -3.35 31.79 17.08
CA GLU A 615 -3.61 32.69 15.93
C GLU A 615 -2.34 33.23 15.27
N SER A 616 -1.20 33.25 15.95
CA SER A 616 0.07 33.75 15.43
C SER A 616 0.59 33.02 14.18
N LYS A 617 -0.01 31.90 13.82
CA LYS A 617 0.35 31.08 12.65
C LYS A 617 -0.69 31.12 11.53
N LEU A 618 -1.81 31.81 11.73
CA LEU A 618 -2.81 31.97 10.68
C LEU A 618 -2.34 32.99 9.63
N ASN A 619 -2.26 32.57 8.39
CA ASN A 619 -2.13 33.46 7.25
C ASN A 619 -3.55 33.90 6.84
N ILE A 620 -4.07 34.88 7.52
CA ILE A 620 -5.38 35.51 7.18
C ILE A 620 -5.17 36.59 6.15
#